data_a3068de6535393b78f0babb6caaba1bd
#
_entry.id   a3068de6535393b78f0babb6caaba1bd
#
_cell.length_a   1.000
_cell.length_b   1.000
_cell.length_c   1.000
_cell.angle_alpha   90.00
_cell.angle_beta   90.00
_cell.angle_gamma   90.00
#
_symmetry.space_group_name_H-M   'P 1'
#
loop_
_entity.id
_entity.type
_entity.pdbx_description
1 polymer ?
#
loop_
_entity_poly.entity_id
_entity_poly.type
_entity_poly.pdbx_seq_one_letter_code
_entity_poly.pdbx_strand_id
1 'polypeptide(L)'
;MNKTLKLTFAALVLAAAFNAQAETRAVIETNMGNINLSLDEAKAPKTVANFVSYARKGFYDNTVFHRVIDGFMIQGGGFTADLAQKATDKAINNEADNGLKNTVGTIAMARTGDPNSATSQFFINTADNAFLDFKNKTPQGYGYAVFGKVTSGMDVVQQISKTPTATRGFHQNVPVKPVIIKRVTIGK
;
A
#
# COMPACT_ATOMS: atom_id res chain seq x y z
N MET A 1 58.28 20.72 -46.29
CA MET A 1 56.80 20.53 -46.49
C MET A 1 56.29 19.63 -45.36
N ASN A 2 55.81 20.23 -44.26
CA ASN A 2 55.28 19.48 -43.10
C ASN A 2 53.76 19.57 -43.14
N LYS A 3 53.11 18.40 -43.35
CA LYS A 3 51.67 18.26 -43.26
C LYS A 3 51.29 17.94 -41.81
N THR A 4 50.73 18.90 -41.09
CA THR A 4 50.12 18.73 -39.75
C THR A 4 48.77 18.07 -39.90
N LEU A 5 48.65 16.83 -39.39
CA LEU A 5 47.41 16.05 -39.28
C LEU A 5 46.64 16.52 -38.04
N LYS A 6 45.50 17.20 -38.27
CA LYS A 6 44.59 17.58 -37.17
C LYS A 6 43.67 16.40 -36.84
N LEU A 7 43.87 15.72 -35.73
CA LEU A 7 42.91 14.77 -35.16
C LEU A 7 41.79 15.54 -34.46
N THR A 8 40.58 15.43 -34.99
CA THR A 8 39.38 15.93 -34.38
C THR A 8 38.80 14.82 -33.48
N PHE A 9 38.90 14.98 -32.17
CA PHE A 9 38.21 14.11 -31.19
C PHE A 9 36.73 14.50 -31.13
N ALA A 10 35.86 13.68 -31.68
CA ALA A 10 34.42 13.80 -31.48
C ALA A 10 34.07 13.11 -30.16
N ALA A 11 33.78 13.91 -29.12
CA ALA A 11 33.25 13.40 -27.84
C ALA A 11 31.79 13.00 -28.01
N LEU A 12 31.52 11.70 -28.03
CA LEU A 12 30.17 11.15 -28.02
C LEU A 12 29.59 11.28 -26.58
N VAL A 13 28.78 12.30 -26.37
CA VAL A 13 28.05 12.45 -25.10
C VAL A 13 26.84 11.48 -25.13
N LEU A 14 26.96 10.34 -24.45
CA LEU A 14 25.87 9.41 -24.23
C LEU A 14 24.93 10.03 -23.18
N ALA A 15 23.87 10.68 -23.61
CA ALA A 15 22.79 11.14 -22.73
C ALA A 15 22.01 9.89 -22.26
N ALA A 16 22.31 9.42 -21.04
CA ALA A 16 21.47 8.43 -20.37
C ALA A 16 20.12 9.10 -20.05
N ALA A 17 19.11 8.83 -20.87
CA ALA A 17 17.73 9.19 -20.56
C ALA A 17 17.29 8.37 -19.33
N PHE A 18 17.35 8.98 -18.16
CA PHE A 18 16.64 8.46 -16.99
C PHE A 18 15.14 8.53 -17.31
N ASN A 19 14.56 7.40 -17.70
CA ASN A 19 13.12 7.25 -17.69
C ASN A 19 12.67 7.32 -16.20
N ALA A 20 12.37 8.52 -15.75
CA ALA A 20 11.60 8.70 -14.51
C ALA A 20 10.22 8.10 -14.78
N GLN A 21 10.03 6.84 -14.43
CA GLN A 21 8.72 6.21 -14.47
C GLN A 21 7.83 7.00 -13.53
N ALA A 22 6.76 7.59 -14.07
CA ALA A 22 5.84 8.40 -13.27
C ALA A 22 5.29 7.51 -12.15
N GLU A 23 5.52 7.94 -10.91
CA GLU A 23 5.10 7.22 -9.71
C GLU A 23 3.58 7.10 -9.69
N THR A 24 3.05 5.89 -9.59
CA THR A 24 1.60 5.69 -9.49
C THR A 24 1.10 6.24 -8.15
N ARG A 25 0.18 7.18 -8.23
CA ARG A 25 -0.45 7.81 -7.07
C ARG A 25 -1.83 7.25 -6.84
N ALA A 26 -2.24 7.17 -5.58
CA ALA A 26 -3.62 6.84 -5.22
C ALA A 26 -4.12 7.79 -4.13
N VAL A 27 -5.43 8.00 -4.12
CA VAL A 27 -6.11 8.74 -3.05
C VAL A 27 -7.19 7.85 -2.47
N ILE A 28 -7.10 7.57 -1.16
CA ILE A 28 -8.17 6.94 -0.39
C ILE A 28 -9.01 8.08 0.19
N GLU A 29 -10.20 8.28 -0.36
CA GLU A 29 -11.14 9.27 0.15
C GLU A 29 -11.98 8.65 1.25
N THR A 30 -11.92 9.21 2.46
CA THR A 30 -12.70 8.72 3.60
C THR A 30 -13.72 9.76 4.08
N ASN A 31 -14.61 9.34 4.98
CA ASN A 31 -15.49 10.28 5.69
C ASN A 31 -14.75 11.13 6.75
N MET A 32 -13.45 10.87 6.99
CA MET A 32 -12.61 11.64 7.91
C MET A 32 -11.53 12.48 7.20
N GLY A 33 -11.42 12.39 5.86
CA GLY A 33 -10.45 13.12 5.04
C GLY A 33 -9.77 12.21 4.02
N ASN A 34 -8.86 12.79 3.24
CA ASN A 34 -8.15 12.10 2.18
C ASN A 34 -6.77 11.63 2.64
N ILE A 35 -6.41 10.41 2.22
CA ILE A 35 -5.08 9.83 2.43
C ILE A 35 -4.46 9.64 1.04
N ASN A 36 -3.40 10.39 0.76
CA ASN A 36 -2.70 10.32 -0.52
C ASN A 36 -1.52 9.35 -0.42
N LEU A 37 -1.37 8.52 -1.43
CA LEU A 37 -0.38 7.45 -1.49
C LEU A 37 0.51 7.60 -2.72
N SER A 38 1.76 7.23 -2.55
CA SER A 38 2.69 6.86 -3.62
C SER A 38 2.87 5.34 -3.59
N LEU A 39 2.68 4.68 -4.73
CA LEU A 39 2.76 3.23 -4.86
C LEU A 39 4.07 2.83 -5.55
N ASP A 40 4.79 1.86 -5.00
CA ASP A 40 6.09 1.41 -5.46
C ASP A 40 5.97 0.21 -6.42
N GLU A 41 5.67 0.48 -7.69
CA GLU A 41 5.57 -0.56 -8.73
C GLU A 41 6.89 -1.28 -8.99
N ALA A 42 8.03 -0.62 -8.76
CA ALA A 42 9.33 -1.22 -8.98
C ALA A 42 9.63 -2.33 -7.95
N LYS A 43 9.21 -2.12 -6.69
CA LYS A 43 9.44 -3.04 -5.58
C LYS A 43 8.31 -4.05 -5.37
N ALA A 44 7.07 -3.69 -5.71
CA ALA A 44 5.88 -4.52 -5.46
C ALA A 44 4.92 -4.53 -6.67
N PRO A 45 5.39 -4.93 -7.87
CA PRO A 45 4.61 -4.80 -9.12
C PRO A 45 3.27 -5.56 -9.08
N LYS A 46 3.25 -6.77 -8.54
CA LYS A 46 2.01 -7.57 -8.47
C LYS A 46 1.04 -7.01 -7.45
N THR A 47 1.55 -6.57 -6.31
CA THR A 47 0.75 -5.98 -5.22
C THR A 47 0.14 -4.66 -5.65
N VAL A 48 0.93 -3.78 -6.29
CA VAL A 48 0.43 -2.50 -6.83
C VAL A 48 -0.61 -2.75 -7.92
N ALA A 49 -0.34 -3.64 -8.88
CA ALA A 49 -1.30 -3.97 -9.93
C ALA A 49 -2.63 -4.51 -9.37
N ASN A 50 -2.58 -5.34 -8.33
CA ASN A 50 -3.74 -5.86 -7.62
C ASN A 50 -4.56 -4.74 -6.95
N PHE A 51 -3.92 -3.88 -6.16
CA PHE A 51 -4.56 -2.74 -5.51
C PHE A 51 -5.20 -1.79 -6.53
N VAL A 52 -4.47 -1.44 -7.59
CA VAL A 52 -4.95 -0.59 -8.68
C VAL A 52 -6.15 -1.22 -9.40
N SER A 53 -6.14 -2.54 -9.63
CA SER A 53 -7.25 -3.27 -10.24
C SER A 53 -8.52 -3.15 -9.38
N TYR A 54 -8.43 -3.40 -8.07
CA TYR A 54 -9.57 -3.24 -7.16
C TYR A 54 -10.07 -1.80 -7.10
N ALA A 55 -9.16 -0.81 -7.04
CA ALA A 55 -9.52 0.61 -7.03
C ALA A 55 -10.29 1.00 -8.31
N ARG A 56 -9.79 0.62 -9.49
CA ARG A 56 -10.42 0.93 -10.78
C ARG A 56 -11.78 0.28 -10.99
N LYS A 57 -12.00 -0.88 -10.36
CA LYS A 57 -13.33 -1.56 -10.37
C LYS A 57 -14.32 -0.93 -9.38
N GLY A 58 -13.94 0.10 -8.61
CA GLY A 58 -14.75 0.64 -7.53
C GLY A 58 -14.97 -0.33 -6.38
N PHE A 59 -14.12 -1.37 -6.25
CA PHE A 59 -14.29 -2.39 -5.21
C PHE A 59 -14.23 -1.79 -3.80
N TYR A 60 -13.37 -0.80 -3.60
CA TYR A 60 -13.18 -0.16 -2.29
C TYR A 60 -14.30 0.80 -1.90
N ASP A 61 -15.19 1.16 -2.85
CA ASP A 61 -16.29 2.10 -2.59
C ASP A 61 -17.21 1.56 -1.51
N ASN A 62 -17.46 2.41 -0.49
CA ASN A 62 -18.26 2.10 0.70
C ASN A 62 -17.73 0.92 1.55
N THR A 63 -16.46 0.54 1.40
CA THR A 63 -15.80 -0.33 2.38
C THR A 63 -15.39 0.48 3.61
N VAL A 64 -14.98 -0.19 4.69
CA VAL A 64 -14.59 0.45 5.94
C VAL A 64 -13.19 0.06 6.39
N PHE A 65 -12.58 0.91 7.20
CA PHE A 65 -11.52 0.48 8.10
C PHE A 65 -12.16 -0.30 9.24
N HIS A 66 -12.17 -1.62 9.11
CA HIS A 66 -12.90 -2.52 10.01
C HIS A 66 -12.07 -2.97 11.22
N ARG A 67 -10.76 -2.73 11.25
CA ARG A 67 -9.87 -3.05 12.35
C ARG A 67 -8.87 -1.91 12.53
N VAL A 68 -8.92 -1.27 13.69
CA VAL A 68 -8.11 -0.11 14.04
C VAL A 68 -7.49 -0.33 15.42
N ILE A 69 -6.16 -0.27 15.49
CA ILE A 69 -5.41 -0.40 16.73
C ILE A 69 -4.44 0.77 16.83
N ASP A 70 -4.64 1.63 17.80
CA ASP A 70 -3.76 2.77 18.05
C ASP A 70 -2.34 2.30 18.37
N GLY A 71 -1.34 3.02 17.84
CA GLY A 71 0.07 2.64 17.97
C GLY A 71 0.46 1.37 17.21
N PHE A 72 -0.38 0.90 16.26
CA PHE A 72 -0.07 -0.26 15.43
C PHE A 72 -0.44 0.00 13.96
N MET A 73 -1.73 -0.11 13.58
CA MET A 73 -2.15 0.06 12.19
C MET A 73 -3.66 0.33 12.07
N ILE A 74 -4.09 0.80 10.90
CA ILE A 74 -5.48 0.84 10.47
C ILE A 74 -5.66 -0.09 9.27
N GLN A 75 -6.61 -1.05 9.34
CA GLN A 75 -6.84 -2.08 8.32
C GLN A 75 -8.24 -1.93 7.71
N GLY A 76 -8.30 -1.99 6.38
CA GLY A 76 -9.55 -1.84 5.63
C GLY A 76 -9.55 -2.54 4.29
N GLY A 77 -10.54 -2.21 3.44
CA GLY A 77 -10.61 -2.63 2.04
C GLY A 77 -11.19 -4.01 1.79
N GLY A 78 -11.94 -4.59 2.74
CA GLY A 78 -12.54 -5.92 2.55
C GLY A 78 -13.98 -6.06 3.02
N PHE A 79 -14.47 -5.13 3.85
CA PHE A 79 -15.77 -5.24 4.51
C PHE A 79 -16.60 -3.98 4.29
N THR A 80 -17.91 -4.14 4.23
CA THR A 80 -18.91 -3.07 4.27
C THR A 80 -19.14 -2.59 5.72
N ALA A 81 -19.91 -1.53 5.92
CA ALA A 81 -20.16 -0.95 7.25
C ALA A 81 -20.92 -1.89 8.20
N ASP A 82 -21.68 -2.83 7.68
CA ASP A 82 -22.36 -3.90 8.42
C ASP A 82 -21.44 -5.13 8.66
N LEU A 83 -20.17 -5.04 8.25
CA LEU A 83 -19.14 -6.07 8.36
C LEU A 83 -19.39 -7.30 7.48
N ALA A 84 -20.16 -7.15 6.40
CA ALA A 84 -20.23 -8.17 5.36
C ALA A 84 -18.94 -8.14 4.52
N GLN A 85 -18.31 -9.29 4.35
CA GLN A 85 -17.12 -9.40 3.51
C GLN A 85 -17.50 -9.36 2.03
N LYS A 86 -16.83 -8.52 1.25
CA LYS A 86 -17.01 -8.45 -0.20
C LYS A 86 -16.28 -9.62 -0.88
N ALA A 87 -16.91 -10.19 -1.93
CA ALA A 87 -16.30 -11.24 -2.74
C ALA A 87 -15.05 -10.70 -3.47
N THR A 88 -13.94 -11.43 -3.37
CA THR A 88 -12.64 -11.00 -3.90
C THR A 88 -12.24 -11.80 -5.14
N ASP A 89 -11.32 -11.25 -5.94
CA ASP A 89 -10.59 -11.98 -6.96
C ASP A 89 -9.63 -13.00 -6.32
N LYS A 90 -8.89 -13.75 -7.14
CA LYS A 90 -7.86 -14.70 -6.69
C LYS A 90 -6.77 -13.99 -5.89
N ALA A 91 -6.23 -14.72 -4.90
CA ALA A 91 -5.10 -14.26 -4.11
C ALA A 91 -3.83 -14.07 -4.96
N ILE A 92 -2.95 -13.19 -4.50
CA ILE A 92 -1.67 -12.89 -5.14
C ILE A 92 -0.48 -13.44 -4.34
N ASN A 93 0.64 -13.64 -5.03
CA ASN A 93 1.90 -13.98 -4.38
C ASN A 93 2.38 -12.84 -3.51
N ASN A 94 2.93 -13.16 -2.36
CA ASN A 94 3.49 -12.20 -1.43
C ASN A 94 4.84 -11.65 -1.95
N GLU A 95 4.98 -10.34 -1.95
CA GLU A 95 6.20 -9.63 -2.35
C GLU A 95 6.92 -8.98 -1.15
N ALA A 96 6.74 -9.48 0.08
CA ALA A 96 7.35 -8.89 1.27
C ALA A 96 8.88 -8.99 1.30
N ASP A 97 9.48 -9.87 0.47
CA ASP A 97 10.94 -9.97 0.28
C ASP A 97 11.54 -8.87 -0.61
N ASN A 98 10.76 -7.82 -0.91
CA ASN A 98 11.13 -6.68 -1.75
C ASN A 98 12.07 -5.64 -1.08
N GLY A 99 12.41 -5.84 0.20
CA GLY A 99 13.28 -4.96 0.97
C GLY A 99 12.60 -3.75 1.62
N LEU A 100 11.32 -3.48 1.31
CA LEU A 100 10.55 -2.43 1.98
C LEU A 100 10.20 -2.86 3.42
N LYS A 101 10.05 -1.87 4.30
CA LYS A 101 9.83 -2.07 5.74
C LYS A 101 8.47 -1.53 6.17
N ASN A 102 7.86 -2.20 7.15
CA ASN A 102 6.61 -1.78 7.77
C ASN A 102 6.87 -0.66 8.79
N THR A 103 7.24 0.51 8.30
CA THR A 103 7.44 1.73 9.11
C THR A 103 6.21 2.63 9.08
N VAL A 104 6.16 3.62 9.97
CA VAL A 104 5.06 4.61 10.01
C VAL A 104 4.76 5.16 8.63
N GLY A 105 3.46 5.17 8.26
CA GLY A 105 2.98 5.73 7.00
C GLY A 105 3.08 4.78 5.81
N THR A 106 3.68 3.59 5.94
CA THR A 106 3.67 2.61 4.84
C THR A 106 2.33 1.88 4.74
N ILE A 107 1.95 1.53 3.50
CA ILE A 107 0.79 0.69 3.21
C ILE A 107 1.26 -0.71 2.81
N ALA A 108 0.63 -1.73 3.40
CA ALA A 108 0.96 -3.14 3.16
C ALA A 108 -0.30 -3.99 2.98
N MET A 109 -0.16 -5.15 2.32
CA MET A 109 -1.27 -6.10 2.13
C MET A 109 -1.51 -6.92 3.39
N ALA A 110 -2.78 -6.97 3.81
CA ALA A 110 -3.22 -7.92 4.81
C ALA A 110 -3.34 -9.33 4.19
N ARG A 111 -3.13 -10.36 5.00
CA ARG A 111 -3.18 -11.77 4.61
C ARG A 111 -3.60 -12.66 5.78
N THR A 112 -3.92 -13.90 5.49
CA THR A 112 -4.13 -14.96 6.49
C THR A 112 -2.77 -15.58 6.91
N GLY A 113 -2.81 -16.74 7.56
CA GLY A 113 -1.61 -17.54 7.87
C GLY A 113 -0.83 -18.00 6.63
N ASP A 114 -1.51 -18.18 5.49
CA ASP A 114 -0.84 -18.46 4.21
C ASP A 114 -0.20 -17.16 3.67
N PRO A 115 1.11 -17.16 3.40
CA PRO A 115 1.80 -16.00 2.82
C PRO A 115 1.17 -15.49 1.52
N ASN A 116 0.65 -16.37 0.67
CA ASN A 116 0.09 -16.06 -0.65
C ASN A 116 -1.45 -15.97 -0.65
N SER A 117 -2.04 -15.50 0.44
CA SER A 117 -3.49 -15.36 0.60
C SER A 117 -4.02 -13.94 0.48
N ALA A 118 -3.16 -12.96 0.21
CA ALA A 118 -3.58 -11.57 0.09
C ALA A 118 -4.53 -11.37 -1.10
N THR A 119 -5.63 -10.63 -0.88
CA THR A 119 -6.60 -10.28 -1.93
C THR A 119 -6.81 -8.76 -1.99
N SER A 120 -7.85 -8.21 -1.35
CA SER A 120 -8.18 -6.78 -1.41
C SER A 120 -7.75 -6.00 -0.17
N GLN A 121 -7.65 -6.65 0.99
CA GLN A 121 -7.43 -5.96 2.26
C GLN A 121 -6.00 -5.43 2.38
N PHE A 122 -5.89 -4.21 2.91
CA PHE A 122 -4.62 -3.54 3.18
C PHE A 122 -4.63 -2.92 4.58
N PHE A 123 -3.47 -2.53 5.06
CA PHE A 123 -3.35 -1.73 6.26
C PHE A 123 -2.31 -0.61 6.09
N ILE A 124 -2.48 0.47 6.85
CA ILE A 124 -1.51 1.57 6.94
C ILE A 124 -0.90 1.53 8.33
N ASN A 125 0.42 1.47 8.40
CA ASN A 125 1.17 1.44 9.64
C ASN A 125 1.11 2.80 10.35
N THR A 126 0.73 2.81 11.64
CA THR A 126 0.73 4.00 12.49
C THR A 126 1.89 4.03 13.48
N ALA A 127 2.68 2.97 13.50
CA ALA A 127 3.94 2.81 14.23
C ALA A 127 4.96 2.04 13.37
N ASP A 128 6.21 1.97 13.80
CA ASP A 128 7.22 1.11 13.20
C ASP A 128 7.02 -0.34 13.66
N ASN A 129 6.61 -1.19 12.73
CA ASN A 129 6.19 -2.56 12.98
C ASN A 129 7.19 -3.56 12.39
N ALA A 130 8.45 -3.51 12.79
CA ALA A 130 9.54 -4.36 12.27
C ALA A 130 9.25 -5.87 12.38
N PHE A 131 8.36 -6.29 13.27
CA PHE A 131 7.94 -7.69 13.41
C PHE A 131 7.07 -8.17 12.23
N LEU A 132 6.50 -7.26 11.43
CA LEU A 132 5.77 -7.54 10.19
C LEU A 132 6.66 -7.64 8.95
N ASP A 133 7.95 -7.35 9.08
CA ASP A 133 8.89 -7.40 7.96
C ASP A 133 9.22 -8.84 7.57
N PHE A 134 9.60 -9.01 6.30
CA PHE A 134 10.14 -10.27 5.82
C PHE A 134 11.42 -10.64 6.58
N LYS A 135 11.48 -11.88 7.05
CA LYS A 135 12.63 -12.50 7.73
C LYS A 135 13.16 -13.70 6.94
N ASN A 136 12.26 -14.56 6.50
CA ASN A 136 12.58 -15.78 5.75
C ASN A 136 11.32 -16.32 5.04
N LYS A 137 11.50 -17.33 4.18
CA LYS A 137 10.43 -17.92 3.37
C LYS A 137 9.62 -19.02 4.12
N THR A 138 9.33 -18.79 5.39
CA THR A 138 8.38 -19.63 6.15
C THR A 138 7.04 -18.88 6.30
N PRO A 139 5.92 -19.58 6.56
CA PRO A 139 4.62 -18.93 6.77
C PRO A 139 4.66 -17.79 7.82
N GLN A 140 5.38 -18.00 8.91
CA GLN A 140 5.52 -17.04 10.02
C GLN A 140 6.55 -15.93 9.71
N GLY A 141 7.60 -16.25 8.93
CA GLY A 141 8.70 -15.34 8.62
C GLY A 141 8.52 -14.53 7.33
N TYR A 142 7.51 -14.84 6.51
CA TYR A 142 7.35 -14.20 5.20
C TYR A 142 7.00 -12.72 5.28
N GLY A 143 6.36 -12.30 6.36
CA GLY A 143 6.00 -10.91 6.58
C GLY A 143 4.82 -10.43 5.73
N TYR A 144 4.69 -9.11 5.62
CA TYR A 144 3.59 -8.42 4.94
C TYR A 144 4.16 -7.48 3.87
N ALA A 145 3.69 -7.61 2.64
CA ALA A 145 4.21 -6.89 1.48
C ALA A 145 3.85 -5.40 1.55
N VAL A 146 4.82 -4.57 1.90
CA VAL A 146 4.74 -3.12 1.72
C VAL A 146 4.78 -2.81 0.22
N PHE A 147 3.87 -1.95 -0.25
CA PHE A 147 3.75 -1.60 -1.65
C PHE A 147 3.60 -0.09 -1.92
N GLY A 148 3.74 0.73 -0.89
CA GLY A 148 3.67 2.19 -1.01
C GLY A 148 3.74 2.88 0.34
N LYS A 149 3.53 4.20 0.29
CA LYS A 149 3.55 5.05 1.50
C LYS A 149 2.59 6.22 1.37
N VAL A 150 2.16 6.73 2.50
CA VAL A 150 1.38 7.98 2.62
C VAL A 150 2.30 9.16 2.28
N THR A 151 1.86 10.01 1.37
CA THR A 151 2.57 11.25 0.97
C THR A 151 1.93 12.49 1.57
N SER A 152 0.62 12.44 1.85
CA SER A 152 -0.10 13.45 2.65
C SER A 152 -1.38 12.84 3.26
N GLY A 153 -1.91 13.46 4.32
CA GLY A 153 -3.05 12.93 5.07
C GLY A 153 -2.65 11.97 6.19
N MET A 154 -1.39 12.03 6.67
CA MET A 154 -0.96 11.25 7.84
C MET A 154 -1.68 11.68 9.12
N ASP A 155 -2.10 12.94 9.22
CA ASP A 155 -2.98 13.47 10.27
C ASP A 155 -4.35 12.77 10.26
N VAL A 156 -4.92 12.52 9.08
CA VAL A 156 -6.16 11.74 8.92
C VAL A 156 -5.96 10.30 9.39
N VAL A 157 -4.85 9.66 9.00
CA VAL A 157 -4.48 8.30 9.45
C VAL A 157 -4.39 8.25 10.97
N GLN A 158 -3.74 9.23 11.60
CA GLN A 158 -3.61 9.32 13.06
C GLN A 158 -4.94 9.61 13.77
N GLN A 159 -5.83 10.41 13.17
CA GLN A 159 -7.18 10.61 13.68
C GLN A 159 -8.00 9.31 13.63
N ILE A 160 -7.90 8.57 12.53
CA ILE A 160 -8.56 7.26 12.40
C ILE A 160 -8.03 6.29 13.47
N SER A 161 -6.70 6.23 13.67
CA SER A 161 -6.08 5.31 14.63
C SER A 161 -6.55 5.51 16.07
N LYS A 162 -6.96 6.73 16.42
CA LYS A 162 -7.44 7.11 17.75
C LYS A 162 -8.97 7.02 17.92
N THR A 163 -9.68 6.54 16.90
CA THR A 163 -11.13 6.37 17.03
C THR A 163 -11.47 5.31 18.08
N PRO A 164 -12.50 5.51 18.92
CA PRO A 164 -12.97 4.48 19.82
C PRO A 164 -13.36 3.20 19.07
N THR A 165 -12.91 2.06 19.57
CA THR A 165 -13.18 0.75 18.99
C THR A 165 -13.91 -0.17 19.96
N ALA A 166 -14.62 -1.16 19.43
CA ALA A 166 -15.33 -2.18 20.21
C ALA A 166 -15.28 -3.52 19.47
N THR A 167 -15.67 -4.59 20.14
CA THR A 167 -15.93 -5.90 19.51
C THR A 167 -17.33 -5.89 18.92
N ARG A 168 -17.46 -6.32 17.66
CA ARG A 168 -18.73 -6.51 16.94
C ARG A 168 -18.78 -7.92 16.35
N GLY A 169 -19.58 -8.79 16.96
CA GLY A 169 -19.58 -10.22 16.59
C GLY A 169 -18.21 -10.85 16.79
N PHE A 170 -17.65 -11.42 15.73
CA PHE A 170 -16.30 -12.03 15.76
C PHE A 170 -15.18 -11.03 15.46
N HIS A 171 -15.50 -9.77 15.14
CA HIS A 171 -14.52 -8.75 14.81
C HIS A 171 -14.14 -7.93 16.01
N GLN A 172 -12.85 -7.90 16.33
CA GLN A 172 -12.28 -7.07 17.40
C GLN A 172 -11.72 -5.77 16.84
N ASN A 173 -11.64 -4.74 17.68
CA ASN A 173 -11.08 -3.43 17.35
C ASN A 173 -11.78 -2.74 16.16
N VAL A 174 -13.09 -2.90 16.05
CA VAL A 174 -13.93 -2.26 15.05
C VAL A 174 -14.26 -0.84 15.51
N PRO A 175 -14.03 0.21 14.69
CA PRO A 175 -14.46 1.56 15.02
C PRO A 175 -15.95 1.62 15.38
N VAL A 176 -16.28 2.23 16.53
CA VAL A 176 -17.67 2.38 17.00
C VAL A 176 -18.52 3.18 16.00
N LYS A 177 -17.92 4.25 15.46
CA LYS A 177 -18.47 4.98 14.31
C LYS A 177 -17.72 4.50 13.07
N PRO A 178 -18.41 3.99 12.06
CA PRO A 178 -17.74 3.48 10.85
C PRO A 178 -16.84 4.52 10.19
N VAL A 179 -15.60 4.15 9.94
CA VAL A 179 -14.66 4.91 9.11
C VAL A 179 -14.78 4.39 7.68
N ILE A 180 -15.50 5.14 6.86
CA ILE A 180 -15.90 4.73 5.52
C ILE A 180 -14.86 5.18 4.49
N ILE A 181 -14.41 4.26 3.66
CA ILE A 181 -13.69 4.54 2.42
C ILE A 181 -14.76 4.83 1.36
N LYS A 182 -14.91 6.11 0.99
CA LYS A 182 -15.89 6.55 -0.01
C LYS A 182 -15.52 6.02 -1.39
N ARG A 183 -14.25 6.10 -1.73
CA ARG A 183 -13.64 5.54 -2.96
C ARG A 183 -12.12 5.58 -2.88
N VAL A 184 -11.49 4.85 -3.81
CA VAL A 184 -10.04 4.94 -4.07
C VAL A 184 -9.83 5.33 -5.52
N THR A 185 -9.14 6.44 -5.76
CA THR A 185 -8.81 6.93 -7.11
C THR A 185 -7.34 6.74 -7.41
N ILE A 186 -7.02 6.43 -8.67
CA ILE A 186 -5.66 6.21 -9.16
C ILE A 186 -5.30 7.34 -10.12
N GLY A 187 -4.21 8.03 -9.82
CA GLY A 187 -3.58 9.05 -10.66
C GLY A 187 -2.21 8.59 -11.18
N LYS A 188 -1.73 9.30 -12.18
CA LYS A 188 -0.35 9.20 -12.68
C LYS A 188 0.53 10.25 -12.04
#